data_517b63802d937e9fae39d11dc5bf8585
#
_entry.id   517b63802d937e9fae39d11dc5bf8585
#
_cell.length_a   1.000
_cell.length_b   1.000
_cell.length_c   1.000
_cell.angle_alpha   90.00
_cell.angle_beta   90.00
_cell.angle_gamma   90.00
#
_symmetry.space_group_name_H-M   'P 1'
#
loop_
_entity.id
_entity.type
_entity.pdbx_description
1 polymer ?
#
loop_
_entity_poly.entity_id
_entity_poly.type
_entity_poly.pdbx_seq_one_letter_code
_entity_poly.pdbx_strand_id
1 'polypeptide(L)'
;GIHESVFVDENDVVESGQVLAQLDTAKLNDAVEKSQAALIGQQASVAQALATLAETRTNLYRLRQLYELSDGEIPSQSQIDTAVANLRRAQADEKSSKAAVQQAEANLRSDKTNLSKATLISPIDGVVLKRSVASGQTVAASFQAPVLFTIAEDLRKMELHVDVDEADVGSIVKGQNSYFTVDAWPDRQYSASIHRVSFAADNTDDVVTYPTILDVVNTDLSLRPGMTGTAVITTLNLENQILVPNAVFRLNLSANIDTVEPKKSVFGFLFPRSKKPKREVHTEQKAGLSKLWVLSKDGPTEIAVEIIATNQKYSAVLSDQLKIGSKVITSAIKEDL
;
A
#
# COMPACT_ATOMS: atom_id res chain seq x y z
N GLY A 1 -13.49 24.63 11.40
CA GLY A 1 -12.80 25.53 12.32
C GLY A 1 -11.84 26.45 11.58
N ILE A 2 -11.41 27.51 12.24
CA ILE A 2 -10.34 28.40 11.74
C ILE A 2 -9.06 27.92 12.39
N HIS A 3 -7.97 27.74 11.65
CA HIS A 3 -6.66 27.47 12.25
C HIS A 3 -6.15 28.75 12.89
N GLU A 4 -6.02 28.73 14.23
CA GLU A 4 -5.51 29.87 14.98
C GLU A 4 -4.02 30.01 14.80
N SER A 5 -3.30 28.88 14.88
CA SER A 5 -1.86 28.84 14.83
C SER A 5 -1.34 27.59 14.13
N VAL A 6 -0.28 27.75 13.34
CA VAL A 6 0.51 26.67 12.74
C VAL A 6 1.93 26.82 13.29
N PHE A 7 2.48 25.75 13.86
CA PHE A 7 3.74 25.78 14.63
C PHE A 7 4.93 25.18 13.88
N VAL A 8 4.68 24.53 12.72
CA VAL A 8 5.71 23.86 11.92
C VAL A 8 5.60 24.27 10.47
N ASP A 9 6.73 24.24 9.76
CA ASP A 9 6.81 24.52 8.34
C ASP A 9 7.36 23.31 7.56
N GLU A 10 7.39 23.41 6.23
CA GLU A 10 7.97 22.41 5.35
C GLU A 10 9.46 22.24 5.64
N ASN A 11 9.93 21.00 5.65
CA ASN A 11 11.27 20.53 6.04
C ASN A 11 11.59 20.61 7.54
N ASP A 12 10.63 20.96 8.42
CA ASP A 12 10.86 20.85 9.85
C ASP A 12 10.87 19.40 10.31
N VAL A 13 11.75 19.10 11.26
CA VAL A 13 11.78 17.82 11.95
C VAL A 13 10.77 17.87 13.10
N VAL A 14 9.92 16.85 13.19
CA VAL A 14 8.89 16.75 14.22
C VAL A 14 9.00 15.44 14.98
N GLU A 15 8.63 15.49 16.27
CA GLU A 15 8.56 14.32 17.12
C GLU A 15 7.11 13.85 17.30
N SER A 16 6.94 12.57 17.58
CA SER A 16 5.63 11.99 17.90
C SER A 16 5.00 12.71 19.11
N GLY A 17 3.76 13.20 18.97
CA GLY A 17 3.07 14.00 19.97
C GLY A 17 3.34 15.51 19.87
N GLN A 18 4.26 15.97 19.03
CA GLN A 18 4.50 17.40 18.83
C GLN A 18 3.29 18.07 18.18
N VAL A 19 2.94 19.25 18.68
CA VAL A 19 1.83 20.05 18.14
C VAL A 19 2.24 20.67 16.80
N LEU A 20 1.47 20.38 15.74
CA LEU A 20 1.67 20.90 14.40
C LEU A 20 0.83 22.15 14.13
N ALA A 21 -0.41 22.09 14.54
CA ALA A 21 -1.36 23.20 14.40
C ALA A 21 -2.44 23.14 15.48
N GLN A 22 -3.04 24.28 15.77
CA GLN A 22 -4.14 24.42 16.69
C GLN A 22 -5.30 25.14 16.05
N LEU A 23 -6.50 24.59 16.20
CA LEU A 23 -7.75 25.25 15.81
C LEU A 23 -8.15 26.26 16.87
N ASP A 24 -9.04 27.22 16.49
CA ASP A 24 -9.72 28.07 17.47
C ASP A 24 -10.47 27.21 18.48
N THR A 25 -10.03 27.28 19.71
CA THR A 25 -10.53 26.46 20.83
C THR A 25 -11.52 27.22 21.74
N ALA A 26 -11.80 28.49 21.49
CA ALA A 26 -12.63 29.31 22.40
C ALA A 26 -13.98 28.64 22.69
N LYS A 27 -14.75 28.29 21.66
CA LYS A 27 -16.06 27.63 21.83
C LYS A 27 -15.97 26.25 22.50
N LEU A 28 -14.87 25.52 22.26
CA LEU A 28 -14.67 24.18 22.85
C LEU A 28 -14.31 24.29 24.33
N ASN A 29 -13.52 25.30 24.72
CA ASN A 29 -13.23 25.61 26.12
C ASN A 29 -14.50 25.99 26.86
N ASP A 30 -15.34 26.88 26.28
CA ASP A 30 -16.64 27.25 26.88
C ASP A 30 -17.54 26.01 27.08
N ALA A 31 -17.56 25.07 26.11
CA ALA A 31 -18.32 23.83 26.24
C ALA A 31 -17.82 22.95 27.40
N VAL A 32 -16.49 22.79 27.52
CA VAL A 32 -15.87 22.04 28.64
C VAL A 32 -16.18 22.70 29.97
N GLU A 33 -16.07 24.03 30.09
CA GLU A 33 -16.38 24.75 31.31
C GLU A 33 -17.86 24.59 31.70
N LYS A 34 -18.78 24.69 30.74
CA LYS A 34 -20.22 24.46 30.96
C LYS A 34 -20.48 23.03 31.43
N SER A 35 -19.90 22.03 30.82
CA SER A 35 -20.08 20.64 31.25
C SER A 35 -19.44 20.35 32.60
N GLN A 36 -18.33 20.99 32.92
CA GLN A 36 -17.71 20.91 34.25
C GLN A 36 -18.62 21.52 35.34
N ALA A 37 -19.21 22.68 35.08
CA ALA A 37 -20.17 23.30 36.00
C ALA A 37 -21.43 22.43 36.20
N ALA A 38 -21.93 21.82 35.12
CA ALA A 38 -23.06 20.90 35.19
C ALA A 38 -22.73 19.66 36.05
N LEU A 39 -21.52 19.09 35.92
CA LEU A 39 -21.08 17.98 36.77
C LEU A 39 -21.07 18.35 38.24
N ILE A 40 -20.51 19.51 38.59
CA ILE A 40 -20.49 20.00 39.96
C ILE A 40 -21.93 20.15 40.54
N GLY A 41 -22.87 20.65 39.73
CA GLY A 41 -24.27 20.74 40.08
C GLY A 41 -24.91 19.38 40.38
N GLN A 42 -24.62 18.34 39.55
CA GLN A 42 -25.12 17.00 39.81
C GLN A 42 -24.48 16.34 41.05
N GLN A 43 -23.20 16.59 41.30
CA GLN A 43 -22.54 16.13 42.53
C GLN A 43 -23.16 16.74 43.79
N ALA A 44 -23.54 18.02 43.74
CA ALA A 44 -24.27 18.65 44.84
C ALA A 44 -25.66 17.99 45.04
N SER A 45 -26.36 17.63 43.97
CA SER A 45 -27.63 16.91 44.03
C SER A 45 -27.49 15.52 44.68
N VAL A 46 -26.40 14.81 44.43
CA VAL A 46 -26.08 13.54 45.11
C VAL A 46 -25.85 13.77 46.59
N ALA A 47 -25.13 14.83 46.99
CA ALA A 47 -24.91 15.16 48.38
C ALA A 47 -26.24 15.45 49.12
N GLN A 48 -27.17 16.16 48.47
CA GLN A 48 -28.52 16.42 49.00
C GLN A 48 -29.31 15.10 49.13
N ALA A 49 -29.32 14.23 48.13
CA ALA A 49 -30.02 12.95 48.19
C ALA A 49 -29.46 12.03 49.29
N LEU A 50 -28.14 12.04 49.50
CA LEU A 50 -27.49 11.30 50.59
C LEU A 50 -27.89 11.84 51.98
N ALA A 51 -28.03 13.16 52.14
CA ALA A 51 -28.50 13.77 53.39
C ALA A 51 -29.94 13.34 53.67
N THR A 52 -30.85 13.40 52.70
CA THR A 52 -32.24 12.93 52.79
C THR A 52 -32.32 11.43 53.11
N LEU A 53 -31.47 10.62 52.49
CA LEU A 53 -31.39 9.19 52.78
C LEU A 53 -30.96 8.93 54.22
N ALA A 54 -29.96 9.65 54.72
CA ALA A 54 -29.51 9.54 56.13
C ALA A 54 -30.60 9.92 57.11
N GLU A 55 -31.33 11.01 56.85
CA GLU A 55 -32.49 11.49 57.69
C GLU A 55 -33.58 10.42 57.73
N THR A 56 -34.04 9.94 56.57
CA THR A 56 -35.14 8.96 56.48
C THR A 56 -34.75 7.63 57.15
N ARG A 57 -33.47 7.21 56.99
CA ARG A 57 -32.94 6.01 57.65
C ARG A 57 -32.94 6.16 59.18
N THR A 58 -32.47 7.29 59.66
CA THR A 58 -32.44 7.57 61.11
C THR A 58 -33.84 7.64 61.65
N ASN A 59 -34.82 8.28 60.99
CA ASN A 59 -36.20 8.31 61.34
C ASN A 59 -36.82 6.92 61.44
N LEU A 60 -36.66 6.06 60.44
CA LEU A 60 -37.16 4.69 60.52
C LEU A 60 -36.53 3.87 61.64
N TYR A 61 -35.23 4.05 61.90
CA TYR A 61 -34.54 3.41 63.04
C TYR A 61 -35.16 3.81 64.36
N ARG A 62 -35.38 5.09 64.53
CA ARG A 62 -36.02 5.65 65.78
C ARG A 62 -37.46 5.13 66.00
N LEU A 63 -38.27 5.09 64.92
CA LEU A 63 -39.64 4.56 65.01
C LEU A 63 -39.66 3.07 65.36
N ARG A 64 -38.72 2.28 64.82
CA ARG A 64 -38.57 0.85 65.13
C ARG A 64 -38.16 0.63 66.61
N GLN A 65 -37.21 1.41 67.10
CA GLN A 65 -36.82 1.34 68.51
C GLN A 65 -38.00 1.66 69.47
N LEU A 66 -38.78 2.71 69.15
CA LEU A 66 -39.97 3.06 69.94
C LEU A 66 -41.03 1.94 69.95
N TYR A 67 -41.21 1.28 68.77
CA TYR A 67 -42.13 0.14 68.62
C TYR A 67 -41.71 -1.06 69.47
N GLU A 68 -40.42 -1.36 69.51
CA GLU A 68 -39.86 -2.42 70.34
C GLU A 68 -39.98 -2.09 71.85
N LEU A 69 -39.72 -0.86 72.27
CA LEU A 69 -39.78 -0.42 73.66
C LEU A 69 -41.21 -0.35 74.19
N SER A 70 -42.20 -0.23 73.33
CA SER A 70 -43.63 -0.13 73.69
C SER A 70 -44.39 -1.43 73.55
N ASP A 71 -43.73 -2.55 73.42
CA ASP A 71 -44.36 -3.84 73.17
C ASP A 71 -45.34 -3.87 72.00
N GLY A 72 -45.05 -3.00 70.97
CA GLY A 72 -45.85 -2.92 69.75
C GLY A 72 -47.06 -1.96 69.80
N GLU A 73 -47.23 -1.17 70.82
CA GLU A 73 -48.37 -0.27 70.93
C GLU A 73 -48.17 1.05 70.15
N ILE A 74 -46.97 1.61 70.18
CA ILE A 74 -46.62 2.85 69.51
C ILE A 74 -45.20 2.81 68.96
N PRO A 75 -44.96 3.33 67.69
CA PRO A 75 -45.91 3.96 66.74
C PRO A 75 -46.82 2.92 66.02
N SER A 76 -47.91 3.38 65.40
CA SER A 76 -48.79 2.50 64.61
C SER A 76 -48.05 1.86 63.46
N GLN A 77 -48.48 0.67 63.03
CA GLN A 77 -47.93 -0.02 61.89
C GLN A 77 -47.95 0.86 60.63
N SER A 78 -49.00 1.64 60.38
CA SER A 78 -49.11 2.60 59.27
C SER A 78 -47.97 3.67 59.25
N GLN A 79 -47.55 4.12 60.48
CA GLN A 79 -46.43 5.06 60.59
C GLN A 79 -45.09 4.42 60.22
N ILE A 80 -44.88 3.17 60.63
CA ILE A 80 -43.70 2.40 60.26
C ILE A 80 -43.68 2.14 58.74
N ASP A 81 -44.80 1.72 58.15
CA ASP A 81 -44.91 1.44 56.67
C ASP A 81 -44.68 2.71 55.86
N THR A 82 -45.16 3.86 56.35
CA THR A 82 -44.89 5.19 55.75
C THR A 82 -43.40 5.52 55.80
N ALA A 83 -42.71 5.26 56.90
CA ALA A 83 -41.28 5.50 57.03
C ALA A 83 -40.45 4.58 56.13
N VAL A 84 -40.85 3.29 55.99
CA VAL A 84 -40.25 2.33 55.03
C VAL A 84 -40.42 2.83 53.59
N ALA A 85 -41.63 3.31 53.24
CA ALA A 85 -41.87 3.85 51.90
C ALA A 85 -41.03 5.10 51.62
N ASN A 86 -40.86 5.97 52.62
CA ASN A 86 -40.01 7.17 52.52
C ASN A 86 -38.54 6.80 52.34
N LEU A 87 -38.03 5.80 53.09
CA LEU A 87 -36.67 5.31 52.92
C LEU A 87 -36.45 4.75 51.53
N ARG A 88 -37.40 3.94 51.02
CA ARG A 88 -37.31 3.39 49.64
C ARG A 88 -37.29 4.51 48.59
N ARG A 89 -38.06 5.57 48.73
CA ARG A 89 -38.04 6.73 47.84
C ARG A 89 -36.67 7.42 47.88
N ALA A 90 -36.13 7.71 49.06
CA ALA A 90 -34.83 8.35 49.22
C ALA A 90 -33.69 7.50 48.63
N GLN A 91 -33.78 6.16 48.73
CA GLN A 91 -32.83 5.25 48.05
C GLN A 91 -32.92 5.33 46.52
N ALA A 92 -34.15 5.44 45.99
CA ALA A 92 -34.35 5.61 44.56
C ALA A 92 -33.83 6.96 44.04
N ASP A 93 -34.05 8.03 44.82
CA ASP A 93 -33.57 9.38 44.52
C ASP A 93 -32.04 9.47 44.55
N GLU A 94 -31.39 8.82 45.52
CA GLU A 94 -29.92 8.68 45.57
C GLU A 94 -29.40 7.98 44.30
N LYS A 95 -30.01 6.84 43.91
CA LYS A 95 -29.62 6.10 42.73
C LYS A 95 -29.82 6.92 41.46
N SER A 96 -30.92 7.63 41.33
CA SER A 96 -31.20 8.54 40.21
C SER A 96 -30.19 9.68 40.13
N SER A 97 -29.88 10.33 41.27
CA SER A 97 -28.88 11.41 41.32
C SER A 97 -27.49 10.91 40.95
N LYS A 98 -27.09 9.71 41.37
CA LYS A 98 -25.82 9.08 40.94
C LYS A 98 -25.78 8.81 39.43
N ALA A 99 -26.88 8.35 38.84
CA ALA A 99 -26.97 8.15 37.40
C ALA A 99 -26.85 9.49 36.62
N ALA A 100 -27.41 10.57 37.19
CA ALA A 100 -27.26 11.92 36.60
C ALA A 100 -25.79 12.41 36.63
N VAL A 101 -25.05 12.11 37.71
CA VAL A 101 -23.58 12.38 37.76
C VAL A 101 -22.85 11.61 36.66
N GLN A 102 -23.13 10.33 36.50
CA GLN A 102 -22.49 9.52 35.42
C GLN A 102 -22.77 10.10 34.04
N GLN A 103 -23.99 10.58 33.80
CA GLN A 103 -24.34 11.24 32.53
C GLN A 103 -23.56 12.55 32.34
N ALA A 104 -23.44 13.38 33.38
CA ALA A 104 -22.68 14.63 33.33
C ALA A 104 -21.17 14.37 33.10
N GLU A 105 -20.62 13.34 33.74
CA GLU A 105 -19.23 12.90 33.48
C GLU A 105 -19.01 12.45 32.05
N ALA A 106 -19.97 11.71 31.46
CA ALA A 106 -19.89 11.29 30.09
C ALA A 106 -19.90 12.48 29.13
N ASN A 107 -20.75 13.48 29.39
CA ASN A 107 -20.80 14.72 28.61
C ASN A 107 -19.46 15.47 28.69
N LEU A 108 -18.92 15.65 29.92
CA LEU A 108 -17.62 16.29 30.10
C LEU A 108 -16.48 15.57 29.39
N ARG A 109 -16.46 14.22 29.43
CA ARG A 109 -15.48 13.44 28.67
C ARG A 109 -15.59 13.68 27.15
N SER A 110 -16.83 13.76 26.64
CA SER A 110 -17.07 14.05 25.23
C SER A 110 -16.54 15.43 24.84
N ASP A 111 -16.82 16.46 25.62
CA ASP A 111 -16.38 17.83 25.34
C ASP A 111 -14.86 17.97 25.45
N LYS A 112 -14.23 17.33 26.46
CA LYS A 112 -12.77 17.25 26.58
C LYS A 112 -12.13 16.54 25.37
N THR A 113 -12.76 15.47 24.87
CA THR A 113 -12.29 14.78 23.65
C THR A 113 -12.40 15.67 22.40
N ASN A 114 -13.49 16.44 22.30
CA ASN A 114 -13.64 17.39 21.21
C ASN A 114 -12.58 18.51 21.26
N LEU A 115 -12.27 18.99 22.47
CA LEU A 115 -11.20 19.98 22.68
C LEU A 115 -9.83 19.39 22.32
N SER A 116 -9.52 18.15 22.71
CA SER A 116 -8.24 17.52 22.36
C SER A 116 -8.06 17.32 20.85
N LYS A 117 -9.15 17.08 20.12
CA LYS A 117 -9.14 16.98 18.64
C LYS A 117 -8.92 18.33 17.94
N ALA A 118 -9.04 19.44 18.65
CA ALA A 118 -8.74 20.76 18.10
C ALA A 118 -7.23 21.04 18.00
N THR A 119 -6.41 20.25 18.67
CA THR A 119 -4.95 20.30 18.56
C THR A 119 -4.49 19.18 17.65
N LEU A 120 -3.86 19.53 16.54
CA LEU A 120 -3.30 18.57 15.61
C LEU A 120 -1.87 18.24 16.03
N ILE A 121 -1.60 16.98 16.31
CA ILE A 121 -0.29 16.48 16.74
C ILE A 121 0.27 15.53 15.70
N SER A 122 1.61 15.41 15.65
CA SER A 122 2.27 14.40 14.82
C SER A 122 2.06 13.00 15.41
N PRO A 123 1.61 12.01 14.63
CA PRO A 123 1.51 10.64 15.11
C PRO A 123 2.86 9.89 15.13
N ILE A 124 3.87 10.41 14.43
CA ILE A 124 5.19 9.78 14.22
C ILE A 124 6.31 10.81 14.35
N ASP A 125 7.52 10.32 14.59
CA ASP A 125 8.73 11.11 14.39
C ASP A 125 9.00 11.22 12.88
N GLY A 126 9.50 12.37 12.39
CA GLY A 126 9.77 12.50 10.97
C GLY A 126 10.01 13.93 10.50
N VAL A 127 9.91 14.12 9.20
CA VAL A 127 10.10 15.42 8.53
C VAL A 127 8.82 15.82 7.81
N VAL A 128 8.39 17.05 7.96
CA VAL A 128 7.23 17.62 7.25
C VAL A 128 7.60 17.83 5.79
N LEU A 129 7.00 17.04 4.88
CA LEU A 129 7.21 17.16 3.44
C LEU A 129 6.38 18.28 2.82
N LYS A 130 5.14 18.42 3.30
CA LYS A 130 4.19 19.39 2.74
C LYS A 130 3.25 19.89 3.82
N ARG A 131 3.02 21.19 3.81
CA ARG A 131 2.04 21.90 4.61
C ARG A 131 0.96 22.50 3.70
N SER A 132 -0.27 22.03 3.83
CA SER A 132 -1.42 22.50 3.00
C SER A 132 -2.33 23.47 3.76
N VAL A 133 -1.91 23.95 4.94
CA VAL A 133 -2.66 24.89 5.78
C VAL A 133 -1.86 26.13 6.08
N ALA A 134 -2.53 27.27 6.19
CA ALA A 134 -1.94 28.54 6.62
C ALA A 134 -2.63 29.03 7.91
N SER A 135 -1.89 29.79 8.73
CA SER A 135 -2.46 30.45 9.90
C SER A 135 -3.59 31.41 9.49
N GLY A 136 -4.70 31.39 10.21
CA GLY A 136 -5.89 32.18 9.90
C GLY A 136 -6.77 31.59 8.77
N GLN A 137 -6.39 30.47 8.15
CA GLN A 137 -7.20 29.85 7.09
C GLN A 137 -8.39 29.09 7.69
N THR A 138 -9.59 29.35 7.14
CA THR A 138 -10.79 28.59 7.50
C THR A 138 -10.81 27.25 6.77
N VAL A 139 -10.76 26.15 7.51
CA VAL A 139 -11.05 24.82 6.96
C VAL A 139 -12.54 24.58 7.02
N ALA A 140 -13.21 24.68 5.86
CA ALA A 140 -14.59 24.26 5.74
C ALA A 140 -14.64 22.72 5.87
N ALA A 141 -15.59 22.22 6.64
CA ALA A 141 -15.94 20.80 6.64
C ALA A 141 -16.62 20.49 5.29
N SER A 142 -15.81 20.29 4.25
CA SER A 142 -16.28 19.76 2.95
C SER A 142 -16.48 18.25 3.07
N PHE A 143 -17.21 17.65 2.12
CA PHE A 143 -17.46 16.20 2.09
C PHE A 143 -16.20 15.35 2.05
N GLN A 144 -15.03 15.94 1.76
CA GLN A 144 -13.72 15.28 1.78
C GLN A 144 -12.83 15.95 2.83
N ALA A 145 -12.25 15.14 3.72
CA ALA A 145 -11.27 15.62 4.68
C ALA A 145 -10.00 16.08 3.94
N PRO A 146 -9.59 17.35 4.05
CA PRO A 146 -8.37 17.83 3.40
C PRO A 146 -7.13 17.25 4.09
N VAL A 147 -6.08 16.96 3.32
CA VAL A 147 -4.76 16.65 3.85
C VAL A 147 -4.12 17.94 4.32
N LEU A 148 -3.81 18.05 5.61
CA LEU A 148 -3.24 19.26 6.21
C LEU A 148 -1.71 19.22 6.21
N PHE A 149 -1.11 18.09 6.58
CA PHE A 149 0.33 17.85 6.60
C PHE A 149 0.64 16.49 5.99
N THR A 150 1.77 16.41 5.29
CA THR A 150 2.37 15.15 4.86
C THR A 150 3.71 15.03 5.56
N ILE A 151 3.91 13.93 6.32
CA ILE A 151 5.11 13.70 7.12
C ILE A 151 5.74 12.39 6.64
N ALA A 152 7.06 12.39 6.42
CA ALA A 152 7.84 11.19 6.16
C ALA A 152 8.57 10.77 7.43
N GLU A 153 8.50 9.48 7.78
CA GLU A 153 9.17 8.93 8.95
C GLU A 153 10.70 8.93 8.79
N ASP A 154 11.19 8.40 7.68
CA ASP A 154 12.62 8.32 7.39
C ASP A 154 12.90 8.47 5.89
N LEU A 155 13.49 9.58 5.49
CA LEU A 155 13.87 9.85 4.10
C LEU A 155 15.04 8.99 3.59
N ARG A 156 15.70 8.23 4.46
CA ARG A 156 16.76 7.29 4.08
C ARG A 156 16.22 5.96 3.58
N LYS A 157 14.98 5.63 3.93
CA LYS A 157 14.26 4.44 3.46
C LYS A 157 13.14 4.90 2.56
N MET A 158 13.26 4.61 1.29
CA MET A 158 12.29 5.05 0.29
C MET A 158 11.76 3.86 -0.50
N GLU A 159 10.62 4.04 -1.09
CA GLU A 159 10.03 3.09 -2.01
C GLU A 159 9.96 3.74 -3.40
N LEU A 160 10.37 2.99 -4.42
CA LEU A 160 10.15 3.35 -5.81
C LEU A 160 8.96 2.52 -6.32
N HIS A 161 7.94 3.20 -6.77
CA HIS A 161 6.76 2.59 -7.38
C HIS A 161 6.96 2.58 -8.89
N VAL A 162 6.94 1.39 -9.49
CA VAL A 162 7.07 1.19 -10.94
C VAL A 162 5.89 0.38 -11.45
N ASP A 163 5.41 0.77 -12.62
CA ASP A 163 4.36 0.05 -13.33
C ASP A 163 5.01 -0.92 -14.32
N VAL A 164 4.81 -2.22 -14.11
CA VAL A 164 5.36 -3.28 -14.94
C VAL A 164 4.28 -3.79 -15.88
N ASP A 165 4.62 -3.92 -17.16
CA ASP A 165 3.74 -4.45 -18.18
C ASP A 165 3.34 -5.92 -17.92
N GLU A 166 2.10 -6.30 -18.31
CA GLU A 166 1.59 -7.67 -18.18
C GLU A 166 2.51 -8.71 -18.83
N ALA A 167 3.16 -8.36 -19.95
CA ALA A 167 4.06 -9.27 -20.67
C ALA A 167 5.32 -9.63 -19.86
N ASP A 168 5.76 -8.74 -18.96
CA ASP A 168 7.01 -8.86 -18.22
C ASP A 168 6.82 -9.33 -16.78
N VAL A 169 5.61 -9.15 -16.21
CA VAL A 169 5.34 -9.44 -14.79
C VAL A 169 5.61 -10.89 -14.39
N GLY A 170 5.41 -11.83 -15.32
CA GLY A 170 5.67 -13.27 -15.10
C GLY A 170 7.14 -13.61 -14.82
N SER A 171 8.07 -12.74 -15.21
CA SER A 171 9.51 -12.92 -15.01
C SER A 171 10.07 -12.23 -13.76
N ILE A 172 9.20 -11.52 -13.01
CA ILE A 172 9.59 -10.70 -11.87
C ILE A 172 9.19 -11.37 -10.56
N VAL A 173 10.16 -11.48 -9.64
CA VAL A 173 9.93 -12.05 -8.31
C VAL A 173 10.53 -11.19 -7.21
N LYS A 174 9.94 -11.27 -6.02
CA LYS A 174 10.44 -10.59 -4.83
C LYS A 174 11.91 -10.89 -4.57
N GLY A 175 12.69 -9.83 -4.22
CA GLY A 175 14.11 -9.93 -3.88
C GLY A 175 15.05 -9.85 -5.09
N GLN A 176 14.55 -9.72 -6.32
CA GLN A 176 15.41 -9.46 -7.46
C GLN A 176 16.08 -8.09 -7.36
N ASN A 177 17.35 -8.06 -7.75
CA ASN A 177 18.11 -6.82 -7.83
C ASN A 177 17.70 -6.02 -9.05
N SER A 178 17.60 -4.74 -8.86
CA SER A 178 17.32 -3.76 -9.89
C SER A 178 18.18 -2.51 -9.69
N TYR A 179 18.28 -1.72 -10.70
CA TYR A 179 18.84 -0.36 -10.61
C TYR A 179 17.89 0.60 -11.31
N PHE A 180 17.94 1.85 -10.90
CA PHE A 180 17.14 2.90 -11.51
C PHE A 180 17.95 4.20 -11.59
N THR A 181 17.52 5.05 -12.49
CA THR A 181 17.98 6.42 -12.64
C THR A 181 16.80 7.35 -12.43
N VAL A 182 17.05 8.52 -11.88
CA VAL A 182 16.03 9.57 -11.76
C VAL A 182 16.35 10.71 -12.72
N ASP A 183 15.32 11.41 -13.19
CA ASP A 183 15.49 12.49 -14.16
C ASP A 183 16.37 13.64 -13.63
N ALA A 184 16.40 13.81 -12.31
CA ALA A 184 17.27 14.79 -11.65
C ALA A 184 18.76 14.42 -11.71
N TRP A 185 19.10 13.11 -11.83
CA TRP A 185 20.46 12.58 -11.86
C TRP A 185 20.59 11.46 -12.91
N PRO A 186 20.57 11.79 -14.21
CA PRO A 186 20.52 10.78 -15.28
C PRO A 186 21.77 9.93 -15.37
N ASP A 187 22.93 10.47 -14.96
CA ASP A 187 24.22 9.74 -14.97
C ASP A 187 24.45 8.89 -13.72
N ARG A 188 23.55 8.92 -12.74
CA ARG A 188 23.71 8.20 -11.49
C ARG A 188 22.72 7.05 -11.40
N GLN A 189 23.25 5.86 -11.18
CA GLN A 189 22.46 4.65 -10.94
C GLN A 189 22.31 4.41 -9.44
N TYR A 190 21.10 4.12 -9.02
CA TYR A 190 20.73 3.75 -7.66
C TYR A 190 20.33 2.29 -7.63
N SER A 191 20.81 1.57 -6.64
CA SER A 191 20.44 0.18 -6.42
C SER A 191 19.08 0.09 -5.73
N ALA A 192 18.27 -0.86 -6.17
CA ALA A 192 16.99 -1.19 -5.57
C ALA A 192 16.78 -2.69 -5.56
N SER A 193 15.84 -3.16 -4.74
CA SER A 193 15.42 -4.56 -4.74
C SER A 193 13.91 -4.66 -4.71
N ILE A 194 13.34 -5.65 -5.41
CA ILE A 194 11.89 -5.83 -5.46
C ILE A 194 11.36 -6.24 -4.09
N HIS A 195 10.57 -5.35 -3.49
CA HIS A 195 9.86 -5.62 -2.24
C HIS A 195 8.60 -6.44 -2.49
N ARG A 196 7.79 -6.00 -3.45
CA ARG A 196 6.48 -6.59 -3.73
C ARG A 196 6.04 -6.31 -5.17
N VAL A 197 5.48 -7.32 -5.81
CA VAL A 197 4.72 -7.20 -7.06
C VAL A 197 3.24 -7.31 -6.70
N SER A 198 2.42 -6.38 -7.16
CA SER A 198 0.96 -6.40 -6.90
C SER A 198 0.31 -7.55 -7.67
N PHE A 199 -0.69 -8.21 -7.05
CA PHE A 199 -1.55 -9.16 -7.75
C PHE A 199 -2.73 -8.48 -8.47
N ALA A 200 -3.03 -7.23 -8.09
CA ALA A 200 -4.04 -6.43 -8.76
C ALA A 200 -3.38 -5.63 -9.88
N ALA A 201 -3.95 -5.72 -11.06
CA ALA A 201 -3.54 -4.89 -12.19
C ALA A 201 -4.23 -3.53 -12.11
N ASP A 202 -3.51 -2.51 -12.56
CA ASP A 202 -4.08 -1.21 -12.89
C ASP A 202 -4.27 -1.14 -14.41
N ASN A 203 -5.38 -0.55 -14.84
CA ASN A 203 -5.67 -0.35 -16.26
C ASN A 203 -5.82 1.16 -16.51
N THR A 204 -4.87 1.71 -17.23
CA THR A 204 -4.88 3.12 -17.62
C THR A 204 -4.74 3.20 -19.13
N ASP A 205 -5.70 3.82 -19.82
CA ASP A 205 -5.71 4.01 -21.27
C ASP A 205 -5.55 2.69 -22.07
N ASP A 206 -6.24 1.62 -21.62
CA ASP A 206 -6.17 0.26 -22.20
C ASP A 206 -4.80 -0.45 -22.06
N VAL A 207 -3.90 0.09 -21.26
CA VAL A 207 -2.64 -0.55 -20.89
C VAL A 207 -2.78 -1.20 -19.52
N VAL A 208 -2.55 -2.51 -19.45
CA VAL A 208 -2.58 -3.30 -18.21
C VAL A 208 -1.19 -3.33 -17.61
N THR A 209 -1.06 -2.77 -16.41
CA THR A 209 0.21 -2.76 -15.66
C THR A 209 0.02 -3.33 -14.27
N TYR A 210 1.11 -3.84 -13.69
CA TYR A 210 1.16 -4.37 -12.34
C TYR A 210 2.06 -3.48 -11.47
N PRO A 211 1.49 -2.72 -10.54
CA PRO A 211 2.28 -1.90 -9.62
C PRO A 211 3.28 -2.75 -8.84
N THR A 212 4.54 -2.40 -8.97
CA THR A 212 5.65 -3.09 -8.31
C THR A 212 6.39 -2.09 -7.43
N ILE A 213 6.65 -2.48 -6.18
CA ILE A 213 7.33 -1.66 -5.19
C ILE A 213 8.75 -2.17 -5.02
N LEU A 214 9.71 -1.27 -5.10
CA LEU A 214 11.13 -1.53 -4.90
C LEU A 214 11.64 -0.78 -3.66
N ASP A 215 12.36 -1.48 -2.80
CA ASP A 215 13.06 -0.87 -1.67
C ASP A 215 14.29 -0.13 -2.14
N VAL A 216 14.45 1.11 -1.70
CA VAL A 216 15.54 2.00 -2.06
C VAL A 216 16.20 2.56 -0.80
N VAL A 217 17.52 2.49 -0.74
CA VAL A 217 18.32 3.08 0.33
C VAL A 217 18.88 4.43 -0.12
N ASN A 218 18.47 5.51 0.56
CA ASN A 218 18.83 6.89 0.26
C ASN A 218 19.69 7.50 1.38
N THR A 219 20.90 6.96 1.59
CA THR A 219 21.76 7.35 2.71
C THR A 219 22.25 8.79 2.63
N ASP A 220 22.41 9.31 1.43
CA ASP A 220 22.94 10.66 1.16
C ASP A 220 21.81 11.70 0.95
N LEU A 221 20.56 11.30 1.12
CA LEU A 221 19.36 12.16 0.96
C LEU A 221 19.29 12.88 -0.40
N SER A 222 19.93 12.29 -1.44
CA SER A 222 19.91 12.85 -2.79
C SER A 222 18.56 12.63 -3.49
N LEU A 223 17.84 11.58 -3.12
CA LEU A 223 16.50 11.28 -3.61
C LEU A 223 15.45 12.02 -2.77
N ARG A 224 14.44 12.54 -3.43
CA ARG A 224 13.32 13.22 -2.77
C ARG A 224 12.00 12.57 -3.18
N PRO A 225 11.01 12.49 -2.27
CA PRO A 225 9.67 12.04 -2.62
C PRO A 225 9.09 12.86 -3.79
N GLY A 226 8.43 12.17 -4.72
CA GLY A 226 7.86 12.79 -5.92
C GLY A 226 8.82 12.88 -7.12
N MET A 227 10.08 12.42 -7.01
CA MET A 227 10.95 12.29 -8.18
C MET A 227 10.46 11.17 -9.09
N THR A 228 10.58 11.37 -10.41
CA THR A 228 10.32 10.36 -11.43
C THR A 228 11.62 9.66 -11.81
N GLY A 229 11.54 8.36 -12.05
CA GLY A 229 12.71 7.59 -12.44
C GLY A 229 12.36 6.41 -13.34
N THR A 230 13.37 5.88 -14.00
CA THR A 230 13.29 4.69 -14.85
C THR A 230 14.05 3.55 -14.21
N ALA A 231 13.34 2.45 -13.93
CA ALA A 231 13.95 1.25 -13.34
C ALA A 231 14.28 0.21 -14.39
N VAL A 232 15.41 -0.47 -14.20
CA VAL A 232 15.82 -1.63 -14.97
C VAL A 232 15.90 -2.82 -14.02
N ILE A 233 15.02 -3.79 -14.24
CA ILE A 233 14.94 -5.01 -13.42
C ILE A 233 15.69 -6.13 -14.13
N THR A 234 16.65 -6.74 -13.45
CA THR A 234 17.39 -7.88 -13.99
C THR A 234 16.59 -9.16 -13.75
N THR A 235 15.96 -9.68 -14.80
CA THR A 235 15.13 -10.89 -14.71
C THR A 235 15.93 -12.17 -14.75
N LEU A 236 17.06 -12.16 -15.49
CA LEU A 236 17.92 -13.32 -15.66
C LEU A 236 19.39 -12.88 -15.73
N ASN A 237 20.22 -13.47 -14.91
CA ASN A 237 21.68 -13.34 -14.99
C ASN A 237 22.29 -14.70 -15.27
N LEU A 238 22.90 -14.85 -16.44
CA LEU A 238 23.55 -16.09 -16.88
C LEU A 238 25.07 -15.90 -16.87
N GLU A 239 25.77 -16.69 -16.08
CA GLU A 239 27.21 -16.69 -16.02
C GLU A 239 27.78 -17.89 -16.80
N ASN A 240 28.91 -17.72 -17.47
CA ASN A 240 29.66 -18.77 -18.18
C ASN A 240 28.87 -19.48 -19.30
N GLN A 241 27.97 -18.75 -20.01
CA GLN A 241 27.25 -19.28 -21.15
C GLN A 241 27.89 -18.88 -22.49
N ILE A 242 27.74 -19.74 -23.48
CA ILE A 242 28.22 -19.44 -24.84
C ILE A 242 27.23 -18.51 -25.50
N LEU A 243 27.70 -17.35 -25.94
CA LEU A 243 26.90 -16.35 -26.63
C LEU A 243 27.14 -16.47 -28.15
N VAL A 244 26.04 -16.52 -28.91
CA VAL A 244 26.07 -16.49 -30.37
C VAL A 244 25.26 -15.28 -30.86
N PRO A 245 25.71 -14.61 -31.96
CA PRO A 245 24.96 -13.52 -32.57
C PRO A 245 23.57 -13.99 -33.05
N ASN A 246 22.51 -13.24 -32.83
CA ASN A 246 21.14 -13.59 -33.26
C ASN A 246 21.03 -13.77 -34.81
N ALA A 247 21.93 -13.15 -35.56
CA ALA A 247 21.99 -13.29 -37.01
C ALA A 247 22.19 -14.75 -37.48
N VAL A 248 22.81 -15.60 -36.64
CA VAL A 248 23.07 -17.02 -36.95
C VAL A 248 21.78 -17.80 -37.14
N PHE A 249 20.75 -17.51 -36.40
CA PHE A 249 19.46 -18.22 -36.43
C PHE A 249 18.57 -17.82 -37.61
N ARG A 250 18.94 -16.75 -38.34
CA ARG A 250 18.22 -16.31 -39.55
C ARG A 250 18.71 -17.01 -40.83
N LEU A 251 19.84 -17.69 -40.74
CA LEU A 251 20.47 -18.34 -41.90
C LEU A 251 19.89 -19.75 -42.10
N ASN A 252 19.19 -19.96 -43.21
CA ASN A 252 18.67 -21.27 -43.59
C ASN A 252 19.40 -21.75 -44.86
N LEU A 253 20.53 -22.43 -44.67
CA LEU A 253 21.34 -22.99 -45.80
C LEU A 253 20.66 -24.18 -46.48
N SER A 254 19.71 -24.85 -45.84
CA SER A 254 18.99 -26.01 -46.37
C SER A 254 18.07 -25.65 -47.54
N ALA A 255 17.74 -24.37 -47.72
CA ALA A 255 16.85 -23.93 -48.81
C ALA A 255 17.54 -23.74 -50.16
N ASN A 256 18.88 -23.86 -50.27
CA ASN A 256 19.65 -23.57 -51.45
C ASN A 256 20.34 -24.78 -52.09
N ILE A 257 20.07 -26.01 -51.61
CA ILE A 257 20.48 -27.21 -52.34
C ILE A 257 19.34 -27.56 -53.27
N ASP A 258 19.32 -26.94 -54.48
CA ASP A 258 18.47 -27.37 -55.58
C ASP A 258 18.83 -28.79 -55.93
N THR A 259 18.07 -29.77 -55.48
CA THR A 259 18.03 -31.09 -56.05
C THR A 259 17.57 -30.96 -57.51
N VAL A 260 18.46 -31.14 -58.45
CA VAL A 260 18.16 -31.27 -59.88
C VAL A 260 17.19 -32.44 -60.03
N GLU A 261 15.88 -32.17 -60.14
CA GLU A 261 14.89 -33.16 -60.53
C GLU A 261 15.05 -33.47 -62.04
N PRO A 262 15.06 -34.76 -62.45
CA PRO A 262 15.12 -35.14 -63.88
C PRO A 262 13.80 -34.77 -64.57
N LYS A 263 13.91 -34.07 -65.69
CA LYS A 263 12.80 -33.74 -66.55
C LYS A 263 12.05 -35.01 -66.93
N LYS A 264 10.79 -35.14 -66.61
CA LYS A 264 9.87 -36.11 -67.22
C LYS A 264 8.57 -35.46 -67.65
N SER A 265 8.39 -35.58 -68.95
CA SER A 265 7.16 -35.84 -69.73
C SER A 265 6.07 -34.77 -69.77
N VAL A 266 6.00 -34.22 -70.96
CA VAL A 266 4.89 -33.53 -71.63
C VAL A 266 3.70 -34.49 -71.77
N PHE A 267 2.63 -34.35 -70.96
CA PHE A 267 1.24 -34.69 -71.40
C PHE A 267 0.29 -34.33 -70.20
N GLY A 268 -0.52 -33.33 -70.45
CA GLY A 268 -1.54 -33.01 -69.41
C GLY A 268 -2.18 -31.64 -69.60
N PHE A 269 -2.49 -31.29 -70.81
CA PHE A 269 -3.35 -30.16 -71.14
C PHE A 269 -4.79 -30.65 -71.01
N LEU A 270 -5.59 -29.98 -70.13
CA LEU A 270 -7.04 -30.03 -69.99
C LEU A 270 -7.46 -30.40 -68.58
N PHE A 271 -7.46 -29.39 -67.71
CA PHE A 271 -8.49 -29.14 -66.65
C PHE A 271 -8.03 -28.00 -65.74
N PRO A 272 -8.85 -26.95 -65.52
CA PRO A 272 -8.47 -25.86 -64.62
C PRO A 272 -8.63 -26.32 -63.15
N ARG A 273 -7.51 -26.56 -62.50
CA ARG A 273 -7.48 -26.85 -61.04
C ARG A 273 -7.47 -25.55 -60.25
N SER A 274 -8.52 -25.31 -59.49
CA SER A 274 -8.63 -24.20 -58.53
C SER A 274 -7.42 -24.22 -57.58
N LYS A 275 -6.66 -23.13 -57.55
CA LYS A 275 -5.61 -22.90 -56.57
C LYS A 275 -6.24 -22.72 -55.21
N LYS A 276 -6.18 -23.74 -54.36
CA LYS A 276 -6.35 -23.57 -52.91
C LYS A 276 -5.13 -22.80 -52.41
N PRO A 277 -5.28 -21.76 -51.56
CA PRO A 277 -4.16 -21.09 -50.94
C PRO A 277 -3.38 -22.10 -50.11
N LYS A 278 -2.07 -22.21 -50.39
CA LYS A 278 -1.12 -22.98 -49.59
C LYS A 278 -1.10 -22.32 -48.18
N ARG A 279 -1.77 -22.95 -47.24
CA ARG A 279 -1.68 -22.62 -45.83
C ARG A 279 -0.23 -22.93 -45.45
N GLU A 280 0.58 -21.92 -45.25
CA GLU A 280 1.89 -22.06 -44.61
C GLU A 280 1.62 -22.68 -43.23
N VAL A 281 2.03 -23.92 -43.11
CA VAL A 281 2.09 -24.60 -41.82
C VAL A 281 3.22 -23.89 -41.07
N HIS A 282 2.87 -22.96 -40.22
CA HIS A 282 3.76 -22.59 -39.14
C HIS A 282 4.02 -23.86 -38.34
N THR A 283 5.16 -24.46 -38.58
CA THR A 283 5.68 -25.53 -37.76
C THR A 283 5.81 -24.91 -36.37
N GLU A 284 4.98 -25.38 -35.45
CA GLU A 284 5.14 -25.09 -34.03
C GLU A 284 6.60 -25.37 -33.67
N GLN A 285 7.37 -24.29 -33.44
CA GLN A 285 8.69 -24.38 -32.85
C GLN A 285 8.51 -24.99 -31.47
N LYS A 286 8.79 -26.28 -31.32
CA LYS A 286 8.98 -26.88 -30.01
C LYS A 286 10.00 -26.01 -29.28
N ALA A 287 9.57 -25.47 -28.16
CA ALA A 287 10.39 -24.63 -27.31
C ALA A 287 11.77 -25.26 -27.11
N GLY A 288 12.82 -24.50 -27.46
CA GLY A 288 14.16 -24.72 -26.99
C GLY A 288 15.20 -25.11 -28.03
N LEU A 289 14.89 -25.90 -29.08
CA LEU A 289 15.92 -26.38 -30.01
C LEU A 289 15.96 -25.54 -31.30
N SER A 290 17.06 -24.83 -31.50
CA SER A 290 17.38 -24.09 -32.72
C SER A 290 18.61 -24.67 -33.39
N LYS A 291 18.76 -24.44 -34.71
CA LYS A 291 19.88 -24.92 -35.48
C LYS A 291 20.76 -23.76 -35.88
N LEU A 292 22.05 -23.95 -35.82
CA LEU A 292 23.04 -23.00 -36.30
C LEU A 292 24.12 -23.71 -37.12
N TRP A 293 24.79 -22.94 -37.99
CA TRP A 293 25.84 -23.45 -38.85
C TRP A 293 27.22 -23.02 -38.34
N VAL A 294 28.08 -24.02 -38.11
CA VAL A 294 29.48 -23.83 -37.69
C VAL A 294 30.39 -24.21 -38.87
N LEU A 295 31.39 -23.37 -39.10
CA LEU A 295 32.41 -23.67 -40.11
C LEU A 295 33.45 -24.62 -39.49
N SER A 296 33.38 -25.91 -39.86
CA SER A 296 34.35 -26.94 -39.53
C SER A 296 35.45 -27.03 -40.61
N LYS A 297 36.49 -27.83 -40.37
CA LYS A 297 37.57 -28.09 -41.37
C LYS A 297 37.03 -28.79 -42.62
N ASP A 298 35.96 -29.55 -42.48
CA ASP A 298 35.31 -30.34 -43.55
C ASP A 298 34.12 -29.62 -44.20
N GLY A 299 33.89 -28.35 -43.88
CA GLY A 299 32.78 -27.51 -44.39
C GLY A 299 31.75 -27.07 -43.34
N PRO A 300 30.67 -26.45 -43.82
CA PRO A 300 29.58 -26.00 -42.94
C PRO A 300 28.85 -27.20 -42.31
N THR A 301 28.81 -27.26 -41.00
CA THR A 301 28.14 -28.33 -40.24
C THR A 301 26.97 -27.74 -39.44
N GLU A 302 25.80 -28.37 -39.56
CA GLU A 302 24.61 -27.98 -38.78
C GLU A 302 24.71 -28.56 -37.38
N ILE A 303 24.55 -27.70 -36.37
CA ILE A 303 24.55 -28.07 -34.96
C ILE A 303 23.23 -27.64 -34.33
N ALA A 304 22.60 -28.55 -33.56
CA ALA A 304 21.43 -28.23 -32.74
C ALA A 304 21.89 -27.60 -31.42
N VAL A 305 21.24 -26.51 -31.04
CA VAL A 305 21.52 -25.80 -29.80
C VAL A 305 20.21 -25.47 -29.12
N GLU A 306 20.23 -25.48 -27.80
CA GLU A 306 19.12 -25.01 -26.99
C GLU A 306 19.33 -23.54 -26.64
N ILE A 307 18.37 -22.69 -26.95
CA ILE A 307 18.42 -21.27 -26.62
C ILE A 307 17.86 -21.12 -25.18
N ILE A 308 18.73 -20.70 -24.25
CA ILE A 308 18.37 -20.45 -22.85
C ILE A 308 17.76 -19.07 -22.71
N ALA A 309 18.39 -18.05 -23.33
CA ALA A 309 17.94 -16.68 -23.30
C ALA A 309 18.45 -15.92 -24.53
N THR A 310 17.74 -14.86 -24.87
CA THR A 310 18.12 -13.99 -25.99
C THR A 310 17.98 -12.54 -25.60
N ASN A 311 18.89 -11.70 -26.10
CA ASN A 311 18.77 -10.25 -26.07
C ASN A 311 18.73 -9.69 -27.48
N GLN A 312 18.77 -8.36 -27.64
CA GLN A 312 18.71 -7.71 -28.98
C GLN A 312 19.85 -8.13 -29.92
N LYS A 313 21.02 -8.55 -29.43
CA LYS A 313 22.22 -8.81 -30.23
C LYS A 313 22.69 -10.27 -30.17
N TYR A 314 22.55 -10.91 -29.03
CA TYR A 314 23.11 -12.25 -28.76
C TYR A 314 22.05 -13.16 -28.11
N SER A 315 22.21 -14.47 -28.37
CA SER A 315 21.50 -15.53 -27.68
C SER A 315 22.50 -16.38 -26.87
N ALA A 316 22.13 -16.67 -25.61
CA ALA A 316 22.84 -17.66 -24.82
C ALA A 316 22.36 -19.05 -25.18
N VAL A 317 23.31 -19.92 -25.53
CA VAL A 317 23.01 -21.28 -26.05
C VAL A 317 23.73 -22.35 -25.25
N LEU A 318 23.04 -23.48 -25.07
CA LEU A 318 23.61 -24.70 -24.53
C LEU A 318 23.80 -25.70 -25.63
N SER A 319 25.02 -26.24 -25.81
CA SER A 319 25.32 -27.33 -26.75
C SER A 319 26.62 -27.98 -26.35
N ASP A 320 26.65 -29.31 -26.37
CA ASP A 320 27.85 -30.10 -26.12
C ASP A 320 28.86 -30.02 -27.28
N GLN A 321 28.37 -29.63 -28.48
CA GLN A 321 29.17 -29.59 -29.71
C GLN A 321 29.77 -28.22 -30.01
N LEU A 322 29.31 -27.15 -29.31
CA LEU A 322 29.80 -25.80 -29.53
C LEU A 322 30.87 -25.45 -28.48
N LYS A 323 32.01 -24.98 -28.91
CA LYS A 323 33.13 -24.57 -28.06
C LYS A 323 33.39 -23.07 -28.20
N ILE A 324 33.95 -22.48 -27.15
CA ILE A 324 34.40 -21.08 -27.19
C ILE A 324 35.42 -20.93 -28.35
N GLY A 325 35.21 -19.94 -29.22
CA GLY A 325 36.03 -19.70 -30.40
C GLY A 325 35.60 -20.42 -31.66
N SER A 326 34.51 -21.22 -31.64
CA SER A 326 33.91 -21.80 -32.85
C SER A 326 33.46 -20.70 -33.81
N LYS A 327 33.75 -20.85 -35.10
CA LYS A 327 33.31 -19.87 -36.11
C LYS A 327 31.90 -20.21 -36.56
N VAL A 328 30.96 -19.35 -36.20
CA VAL A 328 29.55 -19.48 -36.61
C VAL A 328 29.28 -18.68 -37.87
N ILE A 329 28.44 -19.20 -38.77
CA ILE A 329 28.11 -18.57 -40.04
C ILE A 329 26.91 -17.66 -39.86
N THR A 330 27.08 -16.36 -40.10
CA THR A 330 26.04 -15.33 -39.92
C THR A 330 25.35 -14.92 -41.23
N SER A 331 26.04 -15.11 -42.37
CA SER A 331 25.53 -14.81 -43.72
C SER A 331 26.21 -15.69 -44.79
N ALA A 332 25.51 -15.98 -45.85
CA ALA A 332 26.05 -16.60 -47.07
C ALA A 332 25.94 -15.59 -48.21
N ILE A 333 27.04 -15.36 -48.91
CA ILE A 333 27.06 -14.55 -50.13
C ILE A 333 26.91 -15.51 -51.29
N LYS A 334 25.93 -15.28 -52.17
CA LYS A 334 25.83 -16.01 -53.44
C LYS A 334 26.78 -15.35 -54.42
N GLU A 335 27.83 -16.04 -54.81
CA GLU A 335 28.67 -15.61 -55.89
C GLU A 335 27.94 -15.97 -57.20
N ASP A 336 27.44 -14.96 -57.91
CA ASP A 336 26.88 -15.14 -59.26
C ASP A 336 28.06 -15.44 -60.24
N LEU A 337 28.17 -16.69 -60.63
CA LEU A 337 29.02 -17.16 -61.75
C LEU A 337 28.31 -16.96 -63.06
#